data_58f8ef9aa9d0df048ec48937360017f5
#
_entry.id   58f8ef9aa9d0df048ec48937360017f5
#
_cell.length_a   1.000
_cell.length_b   1.000
_cell.length_c   1.000
_cell.angle_alpha   90.00
_cell.angle_beta   90.00
_cell.angle_gamma   90.00
#
_symmetry.space_group_name_H-M   'P 1'
#
loop_
_entity.id
_entity.type
_entity.pdbx_description
1 polymer ?
#
loop_
_entity_poly.entity_id
_entity_poly.type
_entity_poly.pdbx_seq_one_letter_code
_entity_poly.pdbx_strand_id
1 'polypeptide(L)'
;YRLAEVSGNIIDQCVAQGVPFAREYGGLLDNRSFGGVQVSRTFYARGQTGQQLLIGAYQALERQVHAGTVKEFRRHEMVELIIVDGRARGIVTRDMVSGKIETHLADAVVLASGGYGNVFFLSTNAMGCNATAVWRAHRKGAYFANPCYTQIHPTCIPQSGDFQSKLTLMSESLRNDGRIWVPKKAAVSYTHLTLPTSDLV
;
A
#
# COMPACT_ATOMS: atom_id res chain seq x y z
N TYR A 1 -12.81 5.61 14.19
CA TYR A 1 -12.74 6.78 15.06
C TYR A 1 -11.30 7.09 15.47
N ARG A 2 -10.57 6.16 16.11
CA ARG A 2 -9.21 6.36 16.60
C ARG A 2 -8.23 6.80 15.51
N LEU A 3 -8.31 6.21 14.32
CA LEU A 3 -7.47 6.61 13.19
C LEU A 3 -7.70 8.08 12.79
N ALA A 4 -8.96 8.52 12.75
CA ALA A 4 -9.27 9.91 12.46
C ALA A 4 -8.71 10.87 13.52
N GLU A 5 -8.81 10.48 14.79
CA GLU A 5 -8.30 11.26 15.93
C GLU A 5 -6.77 11.46 15.87
N VAL A 6 -6.02 10.42 15.50
CA VAL A 6 -4.55 10.48 15.51
C VAL A 6 -3.94 10.83 14.14
N SER A 7 -4.76 11.07 13.13
CA SER A 7 -4.28 11.26 11.75
C SER A 7 -3.32 12.44 11.59
N GLY A 8 -3.56 13.56 12.30
CA GLY A 8 -2.64 14.70 12.31
C GLY A 8 -1.26 14.32 12.89
N ASN A 9 -1.24 13.65 14.02
CA ASN A 9 0.00 13.22 14.67
C ASN A 9 0.82 12.26 13.78
N ILE A 10 0.15 11.42 12.97
CA ILE A 10 0.81 10.53 12.02
C ILE A 10 1.55 11.34 10.95
N ILE A 11 0.94 12.41 10.44
CA ILE A 11 1.58 13.29 9.45
C ILE A 11 2.78 14.00 10.08
N ASP A 12 2.64 14.55 11.29
CA ASP A 12 3.73 15.20 12.01
C ASP A 12 4.90 14.23 12.24
N GLN A 13 4.61 12.97 12.60
CA GLN A 13 5.61 11.93 12.73
C GLN A 13 6.32 11.64 11.40
N CYS A 14 5.58 11.56 10.29
CA CYS A 14 6.17 11.37 8.97
C CYS A 14 7.08 12.55 8.57
N VAL A 15 6.68 13.79 8.88
CA VAL A 15 7.52 14.98 8.67
C VAL A 15 8.81 14.89 9.50
N ALA A 16 8.71 14.51 10.76
CA ALA A 16 9.86 14.34 11.64
C ALA A 16 10.80 13.21 11.16
N GLN A 17 10.28 12.22 10.46
CA GLN A 17 11.07 11.16 9.81
C GLN A 17 11.71 11.60 8.48
N GLY A 18 11.45 12.83 8.03
CA GLY A 18 12.04 13.39 6.82
C GLY A 18 11.23 13.20 5.54
N VAL A 19 9.95 12.86 5.63
CA VAL A 19 9.09 12.78 4.45
C VAL A 19 8.87 14.18 3.86
N PRO A 20 9.23 14.43 2.59
CA PRO A 20 9.19 15.76 1.96
C PRO A 20 7.80 16.08 1.42
N PHE A 21 6.82 16.26 2.28
CA PHE A 21 5.50 16.71 1.87
C PHE A 21 5.56 18.09 1.19
N ALA A 22 4.67 18.31 0.23
CA ALA A 22 4.50 19.62 -0.40
C ALA A 22 4.14 20.67 0.65
N ARG A 23 4.63 21.89 0.42
CA ARG A 23 4.39 23.02 1.30
C ARG A 23 3.83 24.21 0.51
N GLU A 24 2.98 24.97 1.16
CA GLU A 24 2.54 26.28 0.69
C GLU A 24 3.69 27.28 0.75
N TYR A 25 3.51 28.45 0.12
CA TYR A 25 4.51 29.52 0.11
C TYR A 25 4.90 29.98 1.51
N GLY A 26 3.96 29.97 2.46
CA GLY A 26 4.21 30.30 3.86
C GLY A 26 4.92 29.21 4.68
N GLY A 27 5.24 28.06 4.07
CA GLY A 27 5.96 26.95 4.72
C GLY A 27 5.08 25.93 5.44
N LEU A 28 3.78 26.13 5.53
CA LEU A 28 2.83 25.14 6.04
C LEU A 28 2.70 23.96 5.07
N LEU A 29 2.27 22.82 5.57
CA LEU A 29 2.00 21.65 4.73
C LEU A 29 0.82 21.93 3.81
N ASP A 30 1.01 21.71 2.52
CA ASP A 30 -0.03 21.90 1.52
C ASP A 30 -1.01 20.71 1.55
N ASN A 31 -2.28 21.02 1.34
CA ASN A 31 -3.39 20.07 1.29
C ASN A 31 -4.11 20.15 -0.03
N ARG A 32 -4.53 19.00 -0.54
CA ARG A 32 -5.35 18.95 -1.75
C ARG A 32 -6.59 18.06 -1.55
N SER A 33 -7.60 18.30 -2.34
CA SER A 33 -8.70 17.36 -2.56
C SER A 33 -8.22 16.20 -3.44
N PHE A 34 -8.64 14.98 -3.12
CA PHE A 34 -8.20 13.80 -3.85
C PHE A 34 -9.25 12.67 -3.73
N GLY A 35 -9.49 11.95 -4.83
CA GLY A 35 -10.29 10.72 -4.81
C GLY A 35 -11.73 10.87 -4.30
N GLY A 36 -12.48 11.91 -4.70
CA GLY A 36 -13.86 12.12 -4.26
C GLY A 36 -14.03 12.77 -2.88
N VAL A 37 -12.93 13.18 -2.26
CA VAL A 37 -12.95 13.93 -1.00
C VAL A 37 -13.36 15.37 -1.27
N GLN A 38 -14.43 15.81 -0.64
CA GLN A 38 -15.02 17.15 -0.86
C GLN A 38 -14.19 18.30 -0.27
N VAL A 39 -13.31 18.00 0.67
CA VAL A 39 -12.46 18.98 1.35
C VAL A 39 -10.99 18.66 1.14
N SER A 40 -10.14 19.69 1.06
CA SER A 40 -8.70 19.51 0.99
C SER A 40 -8.17 19.00 2.34
N ARG A 41 -7.81 17.72 2.41
CA ARG A 41 -7.26 17.08 3.60
C ARG A 41 -6.19 16.03 3.29
N THR A 42 -5.74 15.98 2.04
CA THR A 42 -4.75 14.99 1.60
C THR A 42 -3.38 15.66 1.50
N PHE A 43 -2.45 15.21 2.32
CA PHE A 43 -1.04 15.58 2.22
C PHE A 43 -0.37 14.76 1.14
N TYR A 44 0.59 15.34 0.43
CA TYR A 44 1.18 14.70 -0.74
C TYR A 44 2.65 15.12 -0.96
N ALA A 45 3.39 14.28 -1.64
CA ALA A 45 4.77 14.53 -2.08
C ALA A 45 4.87 14.38 -3.61
N ARG A 46 4.12 15.17 -4.34
CA ARG A 46 4.11 15.37 -5.81
C ARG A 46 4.48 14.12 -6.62
N GLY A 47 3.56 13.18 -6.73
CA GLY A 47 3.70 11.94 -7.49
C GLY A 47 4.54 10.84 -6.82
N GLN A 48 5.13 11.10 -5.66
CA GLN A 48 6.01 10.16 -4.96
C GLN A 48 5.57 9.88 -3.51
N THR A 49 4.34 10.21 -3.14
CA THR A 49 3.86 10.15 -1.76
C THR A 49 4.09 8.78 -1.12
N GLY A 50 3.65 7.71 -1.77
CA GLY A 50 3.82 6.35 -1.26
C GLY A 50 5.29 5.95 -1.13
N GLN A 51 6.11 6.29 -2.12
CA GLN A 51 7.54 6.01 -2.11
C GLN A 51 8.25 6.73 -0.96
N GLN A 52 7.96 8.01 -0.76
CA GLN A 52 8.58 8.81 0.29
C GLN A 52 8.16 8.38 1.69
N LEU A 53 6.90 8.01 1.87
CA LEU A 53 6.41 7.40 3.12
C LEU A 53 7.13 6.08 3.42
N LEU A 54 7.30 5.23 2.42
CA LEU A 54 8.01 3.96 2.57
C LEU A 54 9.48 4.19 2.93
N ILE A 55 10.17 5.08 2.24
CA ILE A 55 11.59 5.39 2.51
C ILE A 55 11.73 5.96 3.93
N GLY A 56 10.88 6.91 4.34
CA GLY A 56 10.89 7.48 5.68
C GLY A 56 10.72 6.41 6.78
N ALA A 57 9.74 5.54 6.61
CA ALA A 57 9.50 4.44 7.54
C ALA A 57 10.67 3.43 7.56
N TYR A 58 11.22 3.10 6.39
CA TYR A 58 12.34 2.18 6.27
C TYR A 58 13.60 2.74 6.93
N GLN A 59 13.90 4.03 6.74
CA GLN A 59 15.03 4.68 7.42
C GLN A 59 14.87 4.67 8.95
N ALA A 60 13.65 4.86 9.44
CA ALA A 60 13.36 4.76 10.87
C ALA A 60 13.58 3.32 11.40
N LEU A 61 13.15 2.32 10.62
CA LEU A 61 13.37 0.91 10.93
C LEU A 61 14.87 0.58 10.97
N GLU A 62 15.65 0.96 9.96
CA GLU A 62 17.07 0.67 9.88
C GLU A 62 17.86 1.28 11.05
N ARG A 63 17.45 2.44 11.57
CA ARG A 63 18.04 2.96 12.82
C ARG A 63 17.83 2.03 14.00
N GLN A 64 16.69 1.37 14.12
CA GLN A 64 16.38 0.42 15.18
C GLN A 64 17.11 -0.91 14.98
N VAL A 65 17.25 -1.34 13.73
CA VAL A 65 18.06 -2.53 13.40
C VAL A 65 19.54 -2.29 13.76
N HIS A 66 20.08 -1.12 13.40
CA HIS A 66 21.45 -0.74 13.77
C HIS A 66 21.65 -0.65 15.29
N ALA A 67 20.66 -0.15 16.02
CA ALA A 67 20.69 -0.09 17.48
C ALA A 67 20.51 -1.47 18.16
N GLY A 68 20.22 -2.53 17.38
CA GLY A 68 20.01 -3.89 17.90
C GLY A 68 18.66 -4.12 18.59
N THR A 69 17.75 -3.15 18.55
CA THR A 69 16.41 -3.27 19.14
C THR A 69 15.42 -4.01 18.23
N VAL A 70 15.72 -4.08 16.94
CA VAL A 70 14.93 -4.81 15.95
C VAL A 70 15.83 -5.79 15.21
N LYS A 71 15.33 -7.01 15.03
CA LYS A 71 15.95 -8.04 14.19
C LYS A 71 15.08 -8.29 12.98
N GLU A 72 15.64 -8.18 11.78
CA GLU A 72 14.96 -8.48 10.53
C GLU A 72 15.23 -9.92 10.07
N PHE A 73 14.17 -10.55 9.52
CA PHE A 73 14.26 -11.85 8.86
C PHE A 73 13.77 -11.68 7.41
N ARG A 74 14.67 -11.18 6.57
CA ARG A 74 14.37 -10.95 5.14
C ARG A 74 14.21 -12.27 4.39
N ARG A 75 13.36 -12.30 3.37
CA ARG A 75 13.05 -13.50 2.57
C ARG A 75 12.51 -14.67 3.41
N HIS A 76 11.76 -14.37 4.45
CA HIS A 76 11.07 -15.37 5.24
C HIS A 76 9.57 -15.32 4.97
N GLU A 77 8.99 -16.48 4.74
CA GLU A 77 7.54 -16.65 4.61
C GLU A 77 6.97 -17.14 5.95
N MET A 78 5.91 -16.49 6.43
CA MET A 78 5.16 -17.01 7.58
C MET A 78 4.43 -18.28 7.17
N VAL A 79 4.75 -19.38 7.83
CA VAL A 79 4.15 -20.70 7.55
C VAL A 79 3.00 -21.01 8.49
N GLU A 80 3.09 -20.56 9.74
CA GLU A 80 2.09 -20.85 10.76
C GLU A 80 2.06 -19.78 11.85
N LEU A 81 0.87 -19.60 12.47
CA LEU A 81 0.69 -18.82 13.68
C LEU A 81 0.71 -19.76 14.90
N ILE A 82 1.52 -19.43 15.90
CA ILE A 82 1.60 -20.19 17.14
C ILE A 82 0.57 -19.65 18.12
N ILE A 83 -0.36 -20.49 18.52
CA ILE A 83 -1.36 -20.19 19.54
C ILE A 83 -1.10 -21.07 20.77
N VAL A 84 -0.99 -20.42 21.92
CA VAL A 84 -0.89 -21.09 23.24
C VAL A 84 -1.93 -20.44 24.16
N ASP A 85 -2.76 -21.25 24.78
CA ASP A 85 -3.84 -20.81 25.68
C ASP A 85 -4.71 -19.69 25.08
N GLY A 86 -5.07 -19.83 23.79
CA GLY A 86 -5.91 -18.87 23.07
C GLY A 86 -5.22 -17.54 22.71
N ARG A 87 -3.92 -17.42 22.90
CA ARG A 87 -3.13 -16.22 22.61
C ARG A 87 -2.12 -16.47 21.51
N ALA A 88 -1.93 -15.51 20.63
CA ALA A 88 -0.86 -15.52 19.64
C ALA A 88 0.49 -15.31 20.35
N ARG A 89 1.36 -16.31 20.27
CA ARG A 89 2.65 -16.38 20.99
C ARG A 89 3.86 -16.47 20.08
N GLY A 90 3.67 -16.35 18.80
CA GLY A 90 4.76 -16.38 17.84
C GLY A 90 4.32 -16.83 16.46
N ILE A 91 5.30 -17.04 15.62
CA ILE A 91 5.12 -17.52 14.26
C ILE A 91 6.17 -18.58 13.92
N VAL A 92 5.81 -19.43 12.97
CA VAL A 92 6.77 -20.30 12.29
C VAL A 92 7.04 -19.70 10.92
N THR A 93 8.29 -19.60 10.54
CA THR A 93 8.71 -19.10 9.25
C THR A 93 9.50 -20.15 8.47
N ARG A 94 9.52 -19.98 7.16
CA ARG A 94 10.42 -20.67 6.25
C ARG A 94 11.37 -19.65 5.61
N ASP A 95 12.65 -19.85 5.79
CA ASP A 95 13.66 -19.16 4.99
C ASP A 95 13.52 -19.60 3.54
N MET A 96 13.22 -18.67 2.66
CA MET A 96 12.96 -18.96 1.24
C MET A 96 14.22 -19.25 0.44
N VAL A 97 15.40 -19.00 1.01
CA VAL A 97 16.69 -19.28 0.37
C VAL A 97 17.18 -20.68 0.73
N SER A 98 17.20 -20.99 2.02
CA SER A 98 17.72 -22.27 2.53
C SER A 98 16.65 -23.36 2.69
N GLY A 99 15.36 -22.97 2.70
CA GLY A 99 14.24 -23.87 3.02
C GLY A 99 14.09 -24.19 4.52
N LYS A 100 14.95 -23.65 5.38
CA LYS A 100 14.93 -23.92 6.82
C LYS A 100 13.65 -23.42 7.46
N ILE A 101 13.08 -24.22 8.34
CA ILE A 101 11.93 -23.85 9.17
C ILE A 101 12.45 -23.31 10.51
N GLU A 102 11.97 -22.15 10.90
CA GLU A 102 12.36 -21.46 12.13
C GLU A 102 11.13 -21.05 12.94
N THR A 103 11.28 -21.06 14.26
CA THR A 103 10.23 -20.65 15.20
C THR A 103 10.67 -19.35 15.89
N HIS A 104 9.78 -18.36 15.87
CA HIS A 104 9.97 -17.08 16.53
C HIS A 104 8.86 -16.90 17.57
N LEU A 105 9.24 -16.86 18.85
CA LEU A 105 8.31 -16.63 19.96
C LEU A 105 8.27 -15.15 20.32
N ALA A 106 7.08 -14.69 20.70
CA ALA A 106 6.85 -13.31 21.09
C ALA A 106 5.60 -13.18 21.98
N ASP A 107 5.54 -12.11 22.75
CA ASP A 107 4.36 -11.79 23.57
C ASP A 107 3.19 -11.22 22.75
N ALA A 108 3.46 -10.68 21.58
CA ALA A 108 2.46 -10.20 20.64
C ALA A 108 2.89 -10.47 19.19
N VAL A 109 1.92 -10.67 18.33
CA VAL A 109 2.13 -10.85 16.87
C VAL A 109 1.30 -9.82 16.13
N VAL A 110 1.96 -9.02 15.28
CA VAL A 110 1.31 -8.04 14.42
C VAL A 110 1.39 -8.51 12.98
N LEU A 111 0.25 -8.66 12.33
CA LEU A 111 0.17 -8.93 10.89
C LEU A 111 0.06 -7.61 10.14
N ALA A 112 1.11 -7.25 9.43
CA ALA A 112 1.19 -6.04 8.60
C ALA A 112 1.56 -6.40 7.15
N SER A 113 1.03 -7.52 6.66
CA SER A 113 1.36 -8.11 5.36
C SER A 113 0.72 -7.41 4.15
N GLY A 114 0.07 -6.27 4.37
CA GLY A 114 -0.61 -5.52 3.32
C GLY A 114 -1.92 -6.17 2.86
N GLY A 115 -2.34 -5.83 1.66
CA GLY A 115 -3.59 -6.32 1.09
C GLY A 115 -3.50 -7.71 0.47
N TYR A 116 -4.56 -8.11 -0.22
CA TYR A 116 -4.70 -9.42 -0.85
C TYR A 116 -5.10 -9.33 -2.34
N GLY A 117 -4.71 -8.24 -3.00
CA GLY A 117 -5.08 -8.00 -4.41
C GLY A 117 -4.69 -9.12 -5.37
N ASN A 118 -3.60 -9.84 -5.10
CA ASN A 118 -3.15 -10.95 -5.93
C ASN A 118 -3.92 -12.28 -5.73
N VAL A 119 -4.98 -12.27 -4.94
CA VAL A 119 -6.01 -13.31 -4.99
C VAL A 119 -6.82 -13.21 -6.28
N PHE A 120 -6.90 -12.01 -6.86
CA PHE A 120 -7.60 -11.73 -8.12
C PHE A 120 -6.62 -11.70 -9.28
N PHE A 121 -7.12 -12.06 -10.47
CA PHE A 121 -6.35 -12.01 -11.69
C PHE A 121 -5.96 -10.58 -12.07
N LEU A 122 -4.70 -10.37 -12.40
CA LEU A 122 -4.13 -9.08 -12.82
C LEU A 122 -4.45 -7.91 -11.87
N SER A 123 -4.11 -8.08 -10.61
CA SER A 123 -4.17 -7.01 -9.63
C SER A 123 -3.20 -5.87 -9.93
N THR A 124 -3.51 -4.65 -9.47
CA THR A 124 -2.57 -3.52 -9.46
C THR A 124 -1.56 -3.58 -8.30
N ASN A 125 -1.76 -4.49 -7.35
CA ASN A 125 -0.90 -4.64 -6.17
C ASN A 125 0.38 -5.44 -6.46
N ALA A 126 1.37 -5.27 -5.60
CA ALA A 126 2.59 -6.08 -5.64
C ALA A 126 2.30 -7.56 -5.37
N MET A 127 3.14 -8.46 -5.90
CA MET A 127 2.95 -9.92 -5.81
C MET A 127 2.88 -10.44 -4.38
N GLY A 128 3.49 -9.76 -3.41
CA GLY A 128 3.43 -10.10 -1.99
C GLY A 128 2.05 -9.89 -1.35
N CYS A 129 1.12 -9.19 -2.01
CA CYS A 129 -0.25 -8.97 -1.53
C CYS A 129 -1.15 -10.17 -1.85
N ASN A 130 -0.85 -11.34 -1.30
CA ASN A 130 -1.44 -12.63 -1.68
C ASN A 130 -2.29 -13.32 -0.59
N ALA A 131 -2.55 -12.65 0.52
CA ALA A 131 -3.34 -13.14 1.66
C ALA A 131 -2.75 -14.35 2.43
N THR A 132 -1.57 -14.86 2.10
CA THR A 132 -1.05 -16.09 2.70
C THR A 132 -0.98 -16.03 4.23
N ALA A 133 -0.37 -14.98 4.80
CA ALA A 133 -0.25 -14.82 6.26
C ALA A 133 -1.61 -14.60 6.93
N VAL A 134 -2.45 -13.77 6.32
CA VAL A 134 -3.83 -13.50 6.82
C VAL A 134 -4.68 -14.76 6.83
N TRP A 135 -4.61 -15.55 5.76
CA TRP A 135 -5.31 -16.84 5.66
C TRP A 135 -4.88 -17.81 6.77
N ARG A 136 -3.59 -17.91 7.04
CA ARG A 136 -3.06 -18.80 8.09
C ARG A 136 -3.52 -18.37 9.47
N ALA A 137 -3.56 -17.08 9.75
CA ALA A 137 -4.11 -16.54 10.99
C ALA A 137 -5.63 -16.79 11.10
N HIS A 138 -6.36 -16.60 9.99
CA HIS A 138 -7.81 -16.86 9.95
C HIS A 138 -8.12 -18.34 10.26
N ARG A 139 -7.37 -19.27 9.70
CA ARG A 139 -7.52 -20.71 10.02
C ARG A 139 -7.28 -21.04 11.50
N LYS A 140 -6.58 -20.18 12.23
CA LYS A 140 -6.34 -20.29 13.67
C LYS A 140 -7.36 -19.53 14.52
N GLY A 141 -8.43 -19.01 13.90
CA GLY A 141 -9.53 -18.35 14.59
C GLY A 141 -9.51 -16.83 14.56
N ALA A 142 -8.55 -16.19 13.87
CA ALA A 142 -8.59 -14.74 13.68
C ALA A 142 -9.77 -14.33 12.79
N TYR A 143 -10.49 -13.29 13.18
CA TYR A 143 -11.57 -12.75 12.36
C TYR A 143 -11.03 -12.03 11.13
N PHE A 144 -11.75 -12.15 10.02
CA PHE A 144 -11.49 -11.43 8.80
C PHE A 144 -12.65 -10.45 8.55
N ALA A 145 -12.35 -9.16 8.61
CA ALA A 145 -13.37 -8.12 8.49
C ALA A 145 -13.49 -7.62 7.05
N ASN A 146 -14.73 -7.35 6.63
CA ASN A 146 -15.07 -6.68 5.37
C ASN A 146 -14.40 -7.27 4.11
N PRO A 147 -14.44 -8.58 3.88
CA PRO A 147 -13.75 -9.22 2.75
C PRO A 147 -14.31 -8.81 1.38
N CYS A 148 -15.52 -8.26 1.35
CA CYS A 148 -16.19 -7.79 0.13
C CYS A 148 -15.76 -6.37 -0.30
N TYR A 149 -15.09 -5.62 0.56
CA TYR A 149 -14.63 -4.28 0.21
C TYR A 149 -13.32 -4.35 -0.56
N THR A 150 -13.46 -4.31 -1.88
CA THR A 150 -12.34 -4.25 -2.82
C THR A 150 -12.27 -2.87 -3.45
N GLN A 151 -11.05 -2.39 -3.69
CA GLN A 151 -10.84 -1.15 -4.43
C GLN A 151 -10.51 -1.47 -5.88
N ILE A 152 -11.21 -0.83 -6.80
CA ILE A 152 -10.94 -0.90 -8.23
C ILE A 152 -10.17 0.36 -8.63
N HIS A 153 -9.10 0.19 -9.42
CA HIS A 153 -8.35 1.29 -10.02
C HIS A 153 -8.66 1.34 -11.52
N PRO A 154 -9.62 2.16 -11.97
CA PRO A 154 -10.03 2.18 -13.37
C PRO A 154 -8.97 2.81 -14.29
N THR A 155 -8.05 3.60 -13.74
CA THR A 155 -6.99 4.27 -14.49
C THR A 155 -5.73 3.41 -14.48
N CYS A 156 -5.74 2.34 -15.27
CA CYS A 156 -4.64 1.40 -15.39
C CYS A 156 -4.17 1.30 -16.84
N ILE A 157 -2.89 0.95 -17.03
CA ILE A 157 -2.38 0.50 -18.33
C ILE A 157 -2.84 -0.94 -18.53
N PRO A 158 -3.49 -1.28 -19.66
CA PRO A 158 -3.94 -2.64 -19.93
C PRO A 158 -2.77 -3.61 -20.02
N GLN A 159 -3.08 -4.89 -19.97
CA GLN A 159 -2.08 -5.95 -20.16
C GLN A 159 -1.46 -5.82 -21.55
N SER A 160 -0.13 -5.79 -21.60
CA SER A 160 0.65 -5.63 -22.82
C SER A 160 1.41 -6.89 -23.25
N GLY A 161 1.40 -7.95 -22.43
CA GLY A 161 2.08 -9.21 -22.74
C GLY A 161 1.83 -10.29 -21.70
N ASP A 162 2.18 -11.53 -22.06
CA ASP A 162 1.91 -12.72 -21.24
C ASP A 162 2.68 -12.76 -19.93
N PHE A 163 3.81 -12.05 -19.85
CA PHE A 163 4.68 -12.02 -18.68
C PHE A 163 4.40 -10.85 -17.74
N GLN A 164 3.39 -10.05 -18.02
CA GLN A 164 3.02 -8.95 -17.14
C GLN A 164 2.38 -9.49 -15.87
N SER A 165 3.08 -9.35 -14.75
CA SER A 165 2.67 -9.90 -13.46
C SER A 165 1.55 -9.13 -12.75
N LYS A 166 1.34 -7.86 -13.12
CA LYS A 166 0.30 -6.99 -12.56
C LYS A 166 -0.07 -5.89 -13.54
N LEU A 167 -1.23 -5.25 -13.33
CA LEU A 167 -1.59 -4.03 -14.02
C LEU A 167 -0.77 -2.85 -13.49
N THR A 168 -0.31 -2.00 -14.39
CA THR A 168 0.37 -0.75 -14.02
C THR A 168 -0.68 0.32 -13.73
N LEU A 169 -0.73 0.76 -12.49
CA LEU A 169 -1.61 1.84 -12.07
C LEU A 169 -1.05 3.18 -12.55
N MET A 170 -1.89 3.98 -13.18
CA MET A 170 -1.60 5.39 -13.47
C MET A 170 -1.97 6.24 -12.25
N SER A 171 -1.25 7.35 -12.06
CA SER A 171 -1.55 8.25 -10.94
C SER A 171 -2.96 8.81 -11.05
N GLU A 172 -3.71 8.77 -9.95
CA GLU A 172 -5.03 9.40 -9.88
C GLU A 172 -4.99 10.93 -9.98
N SER A 173 -3.80 11.54 -9.84
CA SER A 173 -3.59 12.97 -10.13
C SER A 173 -4.01 13.36 -11.55
N LEU A 174 -3.98 12.43 -12.50
CA LEU A 174 -4.50 12.66 -13.85
C LEU A 174 -5.98 13.06 -13.87
N ARG A 175 -6.77 12.61 -12.89
CA ARG A 175 -8.20 12.95 -12.79
C ARG A 175 -8.43 14.41 -12.36
N ASN A 176 -7.50 14.96 -11.58
CA ASN A 176 -7.59 16.33 -11.06
C ASN A 176 -6.82 17.32 -11.94
N ASP A 177 -5.63 16.95 -12.40
CA ASP A 177 -4.66 17.86 -12.99
C ASP A 177 -4.37 17.56 -14.46
N GLY A 178 -4.85 16.43 -14.96
CA GLY A 178 -4.62 15.95 -16.32
C GLY A 178 -5.88 15.94 -17.19
N ARG A 179 -5.67 15.53 -18.43
CA ARG A 179 -6.75 15.23 -19.38
C ARG A 179 -6.50 13.89 -20.04
N ILE A 180 -7.54 13.09 -20.14
CA ILE A 180 -7.47 11.80 -20.84
C ILE A 180 -8.17 11.99 -22.20
N TRP A 181 -7.51 11.55 -23.26
CA TRP A 181 -8.03 11.65 -24.61
C TRP A 181 -7.84 10.33 -25.35
N VAL A 182 -8.71 10.08 -26.32
CA VAL A 182 -8.62 8.96 -27.25
C VAL A 182 -8.82 9.49 -28.67
N PRO A 183 -8.10 8.97 -29.69
CA PRO A 183 -8.31 9.40 -31.07
C PRO A 183 -9.69 8.93 -31.58
N LYS A 184 -10.38 9.77 -32.31
CA LYS A 184 -11.67 9.42 -32.93
C LYS A 184 -11.56 8.34 -34.01
N LYS A 185 -10.41 8.26 -34.68
CA LYS A 185 -10.10 7.27 -35.71
C LYS A 185 -8.67 6.77 -35.51
N ALA A 186 -8.41 5.52 -35.79
CA ALA A 186 -7.10 4.89 -35.60
C ALA A 186 -5.95 5.57 -36.41
N ALA A 187 -6.28 6.25 -37.51
CA ALA A 187 -5.29 6.88 -38.40
C ALA A 187 -5.06 8.38 -38.16
N VAL A 188 -5.68 8.98 -37.13
CA VAL A 188 -5.61 10.44 -36.90
C VAL A 188 -5.06 10.77 -35.55
N SER A 189 -3.87 11.36 -35.49
CA SER A 189 -3.15 11.65 -34.26
C SER A 189 -3.66 12.84 -33.46
N TYR A 190 -4.53 13.72 -33.96
CA TYR A 190 -4.93 14.95 -33.27
C TYR A 190 -6.44 15.22 -33.14
N THR A 191 -7.32 14.37 -33.67
CA THR A 191 -8.76 14.50 -33.39
C THR A 191 -9.11 13.58 -32.23
N HIS A 192 -9.34 14.15 -31.05
CA HIS A 192 -9.58 13.43 -29.82
C HIS A 192 -10.87 13.89 -29.16
N LEU A 193 -11.50 12.97 -28.45
CA LEU A 193 -12.54 13.26 -27.46
C LEU A 193 -11.82 13.48 -26.13
N THR A 194 -12.00 14.64 -25.54
CA THR A 194 -11.70 14.84 -24.11
C THR A 194 -12.84 14.20 -23.32
N LEU A 195 -12.55 13.21 -22.52
CA LEU A 195 -13.51 12.74 -21.52
C LEU A 195 -13.51 13.75 -20.37
N PRO A 196 -14.66 14.35 -20.00
CA PRO A 196 -14.73 15.20 -18.84
C PRO A 196 -14.37 14.37 -17.60
N THR A 197 -13.39 14.82 -16.85
CA THR A 197 -12.90 14.13 -15.66
C THR A 197 -13.84 14.23 -14.46
N SER A 198 -14.86 15.08 -14.55
CA SER A 198 -15.86 15.32 -13.49
C SER A 198 -17.04 14.34 -13.49
N ASP A 199 -17.27 13.60 -14.58
CA ASP A 199 -18.49 12.79 -14.74
C ASP A 199 -18.25 11.28 -14.57
N LEU A 200 -17.07 10.89 -14.10
CA LEU A 200 -16.73 9.50 -13.78
C LEU A 200 -16.78 9.27 -12.26
N VAL A 201 -17.96 9.49 -11.66
CA VAL A 201 -18.29 9.05 -10.31
C VAL A 201 -19.26 7.88 -10.38
#